data_6b571a42779897dc1596da50ab1e32ce
#
_entry.id   6b571a42779897dc1596da50ab1e32ce
#
_cell.length_a   1.000
_cell.length_b   1.000
_cell.length_c   1.000
_cell.angle_alpha   90.00
_cell.angle_beta   90.00
_cell.angle_gamma   90.00
#
_symmetry.space_group_name_H-M   'P 1'
#
loop_
_entity.id
_entity.type
_entity.pdbx_description
1 polymer ?
#
loop_
_entity_poly.entity_id
_entity_poly.type
_entity_poly.pdbx_seq_one_letter_code
_entity_poly.pdbx_strand_id
1 'polypeptide(L)'
;MGLLDVRNKAEFHKFLSIIAQSVGALINISSLSRDTGVSVSTIKSWLSILEQSYLTFSLQPYYANAKKRLTKTPKLYFYDTGLLCYLLKIGSLEQLLESPYLGAVFENLIVSETAKSHLNVGENPELYFYRDDSKREIDLLDCTNSGSPKAIEIKSSRTYHDKYARHLQTVCDEIDIAKDARYVVARVDSTYESKDCSVVSARDWLLR
;
A
#
# COMPACT_ATOMS: atom_id res chain seq x y z
N MET A 1 -9.58 28.46 -9.85
CA MET A 1 -8.70 27.29 -9.61
C MET A 1 -8.14 26.89 -10.99
N GLY A 2 -6.91 27.31 -11.31
CA GLY A 2 -6.34 27.12 -12.64
C GLY A 2 -6.01 25.64 -12.86
N LEU A 3 -6.42 25.11 -14.00
CA LEU A 3 -5.91 23.86 -14.54
C LEU A 3 -4.38 23.92 -14.52
N LEU A 4 -3.76 22.85 -13.98
CA LEU A 4 -2.33 22.69 -13.89
C LEU A 4 -1.61 23.08 -15.16
N ASP A 5 -0.86 24.14 -15.10
CA ASP A 5 0.15 24.45 -16.12
C ASP A 5 1.32 23.46 -15.93
N VAL A 6 1.13 22.23 -16.41
CA VAL A 6 2.23 21.27 -16.53
C VAL A 6 3.06 21.72 -17.73
N ARG A 7 3.90 22.74 -17.52
CA ARG A 7 4.79 23.31 -18.56
C ARG A 7 5.71 22.27 -19.16
N ASN A 8 5.85 21.12 -18.49
CA ASN A 8 6.77 20.07 -18.85
C ASN A 8 6.07 18.69 -18.84
N LYS A 9 5.31 18.41 -19.91
CA LYS A 9 4.54 17.16 -20.04
C LYS A 9 5.44 15.92 -20.05
N ALA A 10 6.61 16.01 -20.66
CA ALA A 10 7.53 14.85 -20.78
C ALA A 10 8.06 14.41 -19.40
N GLU A 11 8.48 15.37 -18.56
CA GLU A 11 8.97 15.10 -17.22
C GLU A 11 7.84 14.62 -16.29
N PHE A 12 6.63 15.14 -16.48
CA PHE A 12 5.46 14.65 -15.73
C PHE A 12 5.11 13.20 -16.09
N HIS A 13 5.14 12.84 -17.38
CA HIS A 13 4.96 11.44 -17.79
C HIS A 13 6.07 10.53 -17.24
N LYS A 14 7.31 11.00 -17.25
CA LYS A 14 8.44 10.29 -16.65
C LYS A 14 8.24 10.09 -15.14
N PHE A 15 7.80 11.15 -14.44
CA PHE A 15 7.45 11.10 -13.03
C PHE A 15 6.36 10.06 -12.75
N LEU A 16 5.25 10.06 -13.52
CA LEU A 16 4.18 9.06 -13.36
C LEU A 16 4.71 7.63 -13.52
N SER A 17 5.56 7.39 -14.52
CA SER A 17 6.16 6.07 -14.74
C SER A 17 7.06 5.64 -13.57
N ILE A 18 7.83 6.56 -12.99
CA ILE A 18 8.73 6.25 -11.86
C ILE A 18 7.93 5.97 -10.59
N ILE A 19 6.90 6.75 -10.27
CA ILE A 19 6.08 6.50 -9.08
C ILE A 19 5.28 5.20 -9.21
N ALA A 20 4.83 4.83 -10.41
CA ALA A 20 4.17 3.55 -10.65
C ALA A 20 5.12 2.37 -10.38
N GLN A 21 6.40 2.46 -10.80
CA GLN A 21 7.41 1.44 -10.51
C GLN A 21 7.79 1.37 -9.01
N SER A 22 7.49 2.43 -8.25
CA SER A 22 7.80 2.54 -6.81
C SER A 22 6.57 2.37 -5.93
N VAL A 23 5.44 1.88 -6.48
CA VAL A 23 4.21 1.65 -5.71
C VAL A 23 4.47 0.72 -4.52
N GLY A 24 3.88 1.02 -3.36
CA GLY A 24 4.11 0.28 -2.12
C GLY A 24 5.49 0.51 -1.47
N ALA A 25 6.37 1.31 -2.09
CA ALA A 25 7.65 1.68 -1.51
C ALA A 25 7.59 3.05 -0.80
N LEU A 26 8.56 3.29 0.09
CA LEU A 26 8.73 4.58 0.76
C LEU A 26 9.06 5.67 -0.27
N ILE A 27 8.36 6.80 -0.22
CA ILE A 27 8.56 7.91 -1.15
C ILE A 27 9.91 8.58 -0.93
N ASN A 28 10.79 8.56 -1.93
CA ASN A 28 12.05 9.29 -1.90
C ASN A 28 12.02 10.49 -2.86
N ILE A 29 11.60 11.64 -2.31
CA ILE A 29 11.44 12.88 -3.09
C ILE A 29 12.75 13.33 -3.76
N SER A 30 13.90 13.16 -3.08
CA SER A 30 15.20 13.54 -3.65
C SER A 30 15.62 12.62 -4.81
N SER A 31 15.29 11.32 -4.73
CA SER A 31 15.48 10.40 -5.86
C SER A 31 14.59 10.77 -7.03
N LEU A 32 13.30 10.98 -6.77
CA LEU A 32 12.33 11.41 -7.80
C LEU A 32 12.78 12.70 -8.51
N SER A 33 13.28 13.69 -7.75
CA SER A 33 13.81 14.94 -8.32
C SER A 33 15.01 14.67 -9.25
N ARG A 34 15.97 13.86 -8.81
CA ARG A 34 17.14 13.48 -9.63
C ARG A 34 16.74 12.75 -10.91
N ASP A 35 15.87 11.74 -10.74
CA ASP A 35 15.51 10.84 -11.83
C ASP A 35 14.65 11.51 -12.89
N THR A 36 13.81 12.48 -12.50
CA THR A 36 12.96 13.25 -13.41
C THR A 36 13.65 14.47 -13.97
N GLY A 37 14.67 15.02 -13.29
CA GLY A 37 15.34 16.26 -13.69
C GLY A 37 14.60 17.53 -13.27
N VAL A 38 13.58 17.45 -12.39
CA VAL A 38 12.83 18.61 -11.89
C VAL A 38 13.15 18.88 -10.41
N SER A 39 12.81 20.06 -9.94
CA SER A 39 13.08 20.46 -8.56
C SER A 39 12.28 19.66 -7.53
N VAL A 40 12.79 19.55 -6.30
CA VAL A 40 12.10 18.94 -5.16
C VAL A 40 10.74 19.58 -4.91
N SER A 41 10.62 20.90 -5.07
CA SER A 41 9.36 21.63 -4.93
C SER A 41 8.33 21.21 -6.00
N THR A 42 8.79 21.01 -7.24
CA THR A 42 7.95 20.51 -8.34
C THR A 42 7.43 19.08 -8.03
N ILE A 43 8.30 18.18 -7.56
CA ILE A 43 7.89 16.82 -7.16
C ILE A 43 6.82 16.87 -6.07
N LYS A 44 7.01 17.67 -5.01
CA LYS A 44 6.03 17.84 -3.94
C LYS A 44 4.69 18.36 -4.47
N SER A 45 4.73 19.35 -5.37
CA SER A 45 3.52 19.88 -6.01
C SER A 45 2.79 18.81 -6.81
N TRP A 46 3.52 18.03 -7.62
CA TRP A 46 2.92 16.95 -8.43
C TRP A 46 2.32 15.83 -7.58
N LEU A 47 3.00 15.40 -6.52
CA LEU A 47 2.43 14.42 -5.56
C LEU A 47 1.14 14.96 -4.94
N SER A 48 1.15 16.22 -4.44
CA SER A 48 -0.04 16.84 -3.85
C SER A 48 -1.22 16.92 -4.83
N ILE A 49 -0.95 17.16 -6.11
CA ILE A 49 -1.97 17.19 -7.15
C ILE A 49 -2.57 15.82 -7.40
N LEU A 50 -1.73 14.77 -7.49
CA LEU A 50 -2.22 13.40 -7.66
C LEU A 50 -3.08 12.96 -6.47
N GLU A 51 -2.70 13.34 -5.25
CA GLU A 51 -3.50 13.06 -4.04
C GLU A 51 -4.82 13.84 -4.03
N GLN A 52 -4.80 15.14 -4.32
CA GLN A 52 -6.02 15.97 -4.38
C GLN A 52 -6.97 15.56 -5.52
N SER A 53 -6.44 14.92 -6.57
CA SER A 53 -7.23 14.38 -7.69
C SER A 53 -7.67 12.92 -7.46
N TYR A 54 -7.44 12.35 -6.29
CA TYR A 54 -7.76 10.95 -5.97
C TYR A 54 -7.15 9.93 -6.94
N LEU A 55 -6.02 10.26 -7.56
CA LEU A 55 -5.26 9.30 -8.37
C LEU A 55 -4.35 8.43 -7.50
N THR A 56 -3.76 9.05 -6.46
CA THR A 56 -2.91 8.36 -5.49
C THR A 56 -3.27 8.76 -4.07
N PHE A 57 -2.75 8.01 -3.11
CA PHE A 57 -2.78 8.37 -1.69
C PHE A 57 -1.51 7.91 -0.99
N SER A 58 -1.20 8.57 0.12
CA SER A 58 -0.05 8.26 0.96
C SER A 58 -0.48 7.44 2.17
N LEU A 59 -0.01 6.19 2.28
CA LEU A 59 -0.16 5.38 3.48
C LEU A 59 0.91 5.79 4.49
N GLN A 60 0.46 6.28 5.66
CA GLN A 60 1.35 6.76 6.71
C GLN A 60 1.90 5.61 7.56
N PRO A 61 3.11 5.74 8.12
CA PRO A 61 3.61 4.76 9.08
C PRO A 61 2.85 4.84 10.41
N TYR A 62 2.58 3.68 11.01
CA TYR A 62 1.96 3.56 12.32
C TYR A 62 2.96 3.87 13.44
N TYR A 63 2.51 4.63 14.44
CA TYR A 63 3.30 4.97 15.61
C TYR A 63 2.56 4.61 16.90
N ALA A 64 2.87 3.49 17.49
CA ALA A 64 2.36 3.10 18.82
C ALA A 64 2.81 4.09 19.93
N ASN A 65 3.91 4.81 19.73
CA ASN A 65 4.43 5.82 20.64
C ASN A 65 4.96 7.03 19.87
N ALA A 66 4.41 8.21 20.11
CA ALA A 66 4.84 9.47 19.48
C ALA A 66 6.34 9.80 19.67
N LYS A 67 7.00 9.16 20.64
CA LYS A 67 8.44 9.32 20.92
C LYS A 67 9.36 8.44 20.10
N LYS A 68 8.87 7.34 19.51
CA LYS A 68 9.64 6.42 18.65
C LYS A 68 9.21 6.53 17.18
N ARG A 69 9.41 7.70 16.60
CA ARG A 69 9.15 7.94 15.17
C ARG A 69 10.30 7.38 14.32
N LEU A 70 10.23 6.11 13.96
CA LEU A 70 11.31 5.41 13.29
C LEU A 70 11.34 5.68 11.77
N THR A 71 10.20 5.74 11.12
CA THR A 71 10.10 6.08 9.71
C THR A 71 9.07 7.22 9.55
N LYS A 72 9.49 8.35 8.98
CA LYS A 72 8.59 9.49 8.72
C LYS A 72 8.06 9.52 7.29
N THR A 73 8.55 8.65 6.44
CA THR A 73 8.28 8.66 5.02
C THR A 73 7.12 7.73 4.71
N PRO A 74 6.03 8.22 4.07
CA PRO A 74 4.90 7.39 3.69
C PRO A 74 5.23 6.47 2.51
N LYS A 75 4.40 5.44 2.32
CA LYS A 75 4.32 4.65 1.09
C LYS A 75 3.28 5.26 0.15
N LEU A 76 3.48 5.15 -1.17
CA LEU A 76 2.54 5.64 -2.19
C LEU A 76 1.74 4.50 -2.79
N TYR A 77 0.42 4.70 -2.92
CA TYR A 77 -0.49 3.78 -3.58
C TYR A 77 -1.38 4.52 -4.58
N PHE A 78 -1.86 3.78 -5.58
CA PHE A 78 -2.85 4.25 -6.55
C PHE A 78 -4.24 3.78 -6.14
N TYR A 79 -5.24 4.66 -6.23
CA TYR A 79 -6.64 4.25 -6.03
C TYR A 79 -7.11 3.29 -7.12
N ASP A 80 -6.66 3.49 -8.36
CA ASP A 80 -7.01 2.65 -9.51
C ASP A 80 -5.85 1.75 -9.90
N THR A 81 -6.00 0.45 -9.64
CA THR A 81 -5.00 -0.57 -9.98
C THR A 81 -4.88 -0.77 -11.51
N GLY A 82 -5.94 -0.47 -12.28
CA GLY A 82 -5.90 -0.48 -13.75
C GLY A 82 -5.01 0.63 -14.30
N LEU A 83 -5.12 1.85 -13.75
CA LEU A 83 -4.22 2.96 -14.07
C LEU A 83 -2.77 2.60 -13.74
N LEU A 84 -2.53 1.99 -12.56
CA LEU A 84 -1.20 1.51 -12.18
C LEU A 84 -0.64 0.51 -13.21
N CYS A 85 -1.42 -0.50 -13.61
CA CYS A 85 -1.03 -1.46 -14.64
C CYS A 85 -0.72 -0.77 -15.99
N TYR A 86 -1.55 0.18 -16.39
CA TYR A 86 -1.31 0.97 -17.61
C TYR A 86 0.02 1.71 -17.58
N LEU A 87 0.34 2.39 -16.48
CA LEU A 87 1.61 3.12 -16.28
C LEU A 87 2.82 2.17 -16.28
N LEU A 88 2.64 0.94 -15.78
CA LEU A 88 3.64 -0.13 -15.79
C LEU A 88 3.73 -0.86 -17.15
N LYS A 89 2.90 -0.48 -18.13
CA LYS A 89 2.79 -1.13 -19.46
C LYS A 89 2.38 -2.60 -19.39
N ILE A 90 1.53 -2.93 -18.43
CA ILE A 90 0.94 -4.26 -18.25
C ILE A 90 -0.47 -4.22 -18.83
N GLY A 91 -0.69 -4.90 -19.96
CA GLY A 91 -1.94 -4.84 -20.73
C GLY A 91 -2.88 -6.04 -20.53
N SER A 92 -2.43 -7.09 -19.87
CA SER A 92 -3.27 -8.27 -19.61
C SER A 92 -2.94 -8.95 -18.28
N LEU A 93 -3.84 -9.83 -17.82
CA LEU A 93 -3.64 -10.61 -16.59
C LEU A 93 -2.42 -11.55 -16.75
N GLU A 94 -2.23 -12.16 -17.90
CA GLU A 94 -1.10 -13.06 -18.19
C GLU A 94 0.22 -12.28 -18.01
N GLN A 95 0.31 -11.08 -18.60
CA GLN A 95 1.48 -10.22 -18.45
C GLN A 95 1.72 -9.84 -16.99
N LEU A 96 0.65 -9.54 -16.22
CA LEU A 96 0.77 -9.23 -14.80
C LEU A 96 1.32 -10.42 -14.01
N LEU A 97 0.82 -11.63 -14.28
CA LEU A 97 1.24 -12.85 -13.58
C LEU A 97 2.71 -13.20 -13.76
N GLU A 98 3.29 -12.81 -14.90
CA GLU A 98 4.72 -13.00 -15.24
C GLU A 98 5.58 -11.77 -14.87
N SER A 99 4.95 -10.68 -14.49
CA SER A 99 5.64 -9.42 -14.21
C SER A 99 6.36 -9.44 -12.86
N PRO A 100 7.53 -8.81 -12.75
CA PRO A 100 8.19 -8.55 -11.47
C PRO A 100 7.36 -7.64 -10.56
N TYR A 101 6.37 -6.92 -11.11
CA TYR A 101 5.49 -6.03 -10.35
C TYR A 101 4.26 -6.73 -9.75
N LEU A 102 4.06 -8.05 -9.98
CA LEU A 102 2.89 -8.77 -9.47
C LEU A 102 2.67 -8.54 -7.97
N GLY A 103 3.74 -8.62 -7.16
CA GLY A 103 3.67 -8.40 -5.71
C GLY A 103 3.16 -7.01 -5.37
N ALA A 104 3.79 -5.98 -5.93
CA ALA A 104 3.46 -4.58 -5.66
C ALA A 104 2.07 -4.18 -6.19
N VAL A 105 1.67 -4.68 -7.36
CA VAL A 105 0.32 -4.45 -7.92
C VAL A 105 -0.75 -5.15 -7.08
N PHE A 106 -0.47 -6.36 -6.59
CA PHE A 106 -1.38 -7.09 -5.71
C PHE A 106 -1.51 -6.39 -4.34
N GLU A 107 -0.40 -5.93 -3.75
CA GLU A 107 -0.42 -5.13 -2.52
C GLU A 107 -1.23 -3.85 -2.72
N ASN A 108 -0.99 -3.12 -3.82
CA ASN A 108 -1.77 -1.93 -4.17
C ASN A 108 -3.27 -2.23 -4.26
N LEU A 109 -3.66 -3.34 -4.91
CA LEU A 109 -5.07 -3.74 -5.02
C LEU A 109 -5.70 -3.90 -3.63
N ILE A 110 -5.08 -4.68 -2.74
CA ILE A 110 -5.63 -4.95 -1.42
C ILE A 110 -5.71 -3.67 -0.57
N VAL A 111 -4.64 -2.87 -0.55
CA VAL A 111 -4.60 -1.61 0.22
C VAL A 111 -5.62 -0.60 -0.31
N SER A 112 -5.70 -0.41 -1.63
CA SER A 112 -6.62 0.55 -2.23
C SER A 112 -8.10 0.14 -2.10
N GLU A 113 -8.41 -1.14 -2.25
CA GLU A 113 -9.80 -1.62 -2.05
C GLU A 113 -10.21 -1.54 -0.57
N THR A 114 -9.29 -1.81 0.38
CA THR A 114 -9.55 -1.60 1.80
C THR A 114 -9.83 -0.11 2.10
N ALA A 115 -9.07 0.81 1.52
CA ALA A 115 -9.34 2.24 1.67
C ALA A 115 -10.70 2.63 1.09
N LYS A 116 -11.03 2.15 -0.11
CA LYS A 116 -12.32 2.42 -0.79
C LYS A 116 -13.50 1.81 -0.06
N SER A 117 -13.37 0.63 0.58
CA SER A 117 -14.47 0.03 1.33
C SER A 117 -14.95 0.94 2.47
N HIS A 118 -14.03 1.57 3.21
CA HIS A 118 -14.37 2.57 4.24
C HIS A 118 -14.97 3.84 3.63
N LEU A 119 -14.34 4.39 2.59
CA LEU A 119 -14.81 5.60 1.92
C LEU A 119 -16.23 5.43 1.35
N ASN A 120 -16.56 4.26 0.80
CA ASN A 120 -17.87 3.96 0.21
C ASN A 120 -19.00 3.97 1.23
N VAL A 121 -18.71 3.71 2.50
CA VAL A 121 -19.68 3.80 3.61
C VAL A 121 -19.61 5.12 4.36
N GLY A 122 -18.82 6.08 3.88
CA GLY A 122 -18.67 7.42 4.45
C GLY A 122 -17.76 7.50 5.67
N GLU A 123 -16.95 6.46 5.91
CA GLU A 123 -15.93 6.46 6.95
C GLU A 123 -14.63 7.11 6.45
N ASN A 124 -13.90 7.76 7.35
CA ASN A 124 -12.55 8.23 7.07
C ASN A 124 -11.55 7.13 7.43
N PRO A 125 -10.88 6.49 6.47
CA PRO A 125 -10.02 5.34 6.73
C PRO A 125 -8.78 5.75 7.55
N GLU A 126 -8.58 5.11 8.70
CA GLU A 126 -7.35 5.21 9.49
C GLU A 126 -6.43 4.02 9.18
N LEU A 127 -5.79 4.09 8.01
CA LEU A 127 -4.91 3.06 7.47
C LEU A 127 -3.45 3.47 7.62
N TYR A 128 -2.62 2.50 8.03
CA TYR A 128 -1.20 2.69 8.26
C TYR A 128 -0.42 1.48 7.77
N PHE A 129 0.90 1.59 7.62
CA PHE A 129 1.81 0.45 7.61
C PHE A 129 2.68 0.48 8.85
N TYR A 130 3.19 -0.67 9.27
CA TYR A 130 4.18 -0.73 10.35
C TYR A 130 5.56 -1.04 9.79
N ARG A 131 6.58 -0.33 10.25
CA ARG A 131 7.98 -0.66 9.98
C ARG A 131 8.87 -0.11 11.08
N ASP A 132 9.72 -0.97 11.66
CA ASP A 132 10.68 -0.60 12.69
C ASP A 132 12.14 -0.56 12.19
N ASP A 133 13.07 -0.21 13.09
CA ASP A 133 14.51 -0.15 12.81
C ASP A 133 15.10 -1.50 12.46
N SER A 134 14.52 -2.60 12.96
CA SER A 134 14.89 -3.97 12.64
C SER A 134 14.33 -4.44 11.30
N LYS A 135 13.64 -3.53 10.56
CA LYS A 135 12.98 -3.79 9.28
C LYS A 135 11.86 -4.84 9.38
N ARG A 136 11.30 -5.05 10.59
CA ARG A 136 10.03 -5.80 10.69
C ARG A 136 8.94 -4.92 10.12
N GLU A 137 8.11 -5.50 9.26
CA GLU A 137 7.08 -4.75 8.52
C GLU A 137 5.77 -5.51 8.58
N ILE A 138 4.65 -4.76 8.67
CA ILE A 138 3.29 -5.20 8.38
C ILE A 138 2.78 -4.30 7.27
N ASP A 139 2.28 -4.90 6.20
CA ASP A 139 1.92 -4.21 4.97
C ASP A 139 0.77 -3.21 5.19
N LEU A 140 -0.24 -3.58 6.01
CA LEU A 140 -1.39 -2.75 6.30
C LEU A 140 -1.90 -2.95 7.74
N LEU A 141 -2.09 -1.85 8.46
CA LEU A 141 -2.86 -1.78 9.71
C LEU A 141 -4.13 -0.98 9.43
N ASP A 142 -5.28 -1.58 9.66
CA ASP A 142 -6.58 -0.92 9.60
C ASP A 142 -7.03 -0.60 11.03
N CYS A 143 -6.92 0.67 11.40
CA CYS A 143 -7.28 1.21 12.70
C CYS A 143 -8.58 2.04 12.64
N THR A 144 -9.33 1.98 11.53
CA THR A 144 -10.58 2.73 11.34
C THR A 144 -11.58 2.41 12.45
N ASN A 145 -11.67 1.15 12.88
CA ASN A 145 -12.34 0.81 14.12
C ASN A 145 -11.31 0.75 15.27
N SER A 146 -11.21 1.82 16.05
CA SER A 146 -10.25 1.94 17.15
C SER A 146 -10.37 0.87 18.23
N GLY A 147 -11.56 0.27 18.39
CA GLY A 147 -11.79 -0.84 19.34
C GLY A 147 -11.36 -2.22 18.82
N SER A 148 -11.04 -2.34 17.53
CA SER A 148 -10.68 -3.61 16.89
C SER A 148 -9.75 -3.40 15.69
N PRO A 149 -8.51 -2.93 15.93
CA PRO A 149 -7.54 -2.74 14.86
C PRO A 149 -7.17 -4.08 14.23
N LYS A 150 -6.95 -4.09 12.91
CA LYS A 150 -6.57 -5.29 12.15
C LYS A 150 -5.16 -5.14 11.61
N ALA A 151 -4.42 -6.23 11.60
CA ALA A 151 -3.09 -6.31 10.98
C ALA A 151 -3.14 -7.26 9.78
N ILE A 152 -2.68 -6.78 8.63
CA ILE A 152 -2.80 -7.47 7.36
C ILE A 152 -1.43 -7.56 6.69
N GLU A 153 -0.99 -8.76 6.43
CA GLU A 153 0.16 -9.08 5.57
C GLU A 153 -0.38 -9.47 4.20
N ILE A 154 0.24 -8.97 3.12
CA ILE A 154 -0.26 -9.14 1.76
C ILE A 154 0.76 -9.90 0.93
N LYS A 155 0.35 -11.03 0.35
CA LYS A 155 1.25 -11.89 -0.44
C LYS A 155 0.59 -12.32 -1.75
N SER A 156 1.23 -12.02 -2.87
CA SER A 156 0.76 -12.43 -4.20
C SER A 156 0.94 -13.92 -4.50
N SER A 157 1.32 -14.72 -3.51
CA SER A 157 1.47 -16.18 -3.62
C SER A 157 0.10 -16.89 -3.69
N ARG A 158 0.04 -18.02 -4.40
CA ARG A 158 -1.10 -18.95 -4.37
C ARG A 158 -1.03 -19.93 -3.20
N THR A 159 0.10 -20.03 -2.54
CA THR A 159 0.32 -20.92 -1.41
C THR A 159 0.74 -20.10 -0.19
N TYR A 160 0.08 -20.35 0.93
CA TYR A 160 0.49 -19.79 2.22
C TYR A 160 1.73 -20.52 2.75
N HIS A 161 2.57 -19.78 3.43
CA HIS A 161 3.72 -20.29 4.18
C HIS A 161 3.76 -19.62 5.55
N ASP A 162 4.03 -20.36 6.64
CA ASP A 162 4.06 -19.83 8.01
C ASP A 162 5.00 -18.63 8.19
N LYS A 163 6.07 -18.57 7.39
CA LYS A 163 6.98 -17.41 7.38
C LYS A 163 6.29 -16.07 7.08
N TYR A 164 5.12 -16.07 6.43
CA TYR A 164 4.36 -14.85 6.13
C TYR A 164 3.74 -14.24 7.39
N ALA A 165 3.35 -15.06 8.37
CA ALA A 165 2.79 -14.59 9.64
C ALA A 165 3.85 -14.20 10.68
N ARG A 166 5.14 -14.38 10.39
CA ARG A 166 6.21 -14.17 11.37
C ARG A 166 6.22 -12.78 12.00
N HIS A 167 6.05 -11.74 11.21
CA HIS A 167 6.02 -10.36 11.71
C HIS A 167 4.66 -10.03 12.33
N LEU A 168 3.57 -10.59 11.80
CA LEU A 168 2.25 -10.45 12.41
C LEU A 168 2.27 -10.93 13.86
N GLN A 169 2.87 -12.09 14.15
CA GLN A 169 2.96 -12.59 15.51
C GLN A 169 3.74 -11.64 16.42
N THR A 170 5.00 -11.34 16.08
CA THR A 170 5.90 -10.60 16.97
C THR A 170 5.53 -9.12 17.11
N VAL A 171 5.09 -8.46 16.02
CA VAL A 171 4.75 -7.04 16.07
C VAL A 171 3.37 -6.82 16.69
N CYS A 172 2.37 -7.65 16.35
CA CYS A 172 1.02 -7.49 16.90
C CYS A 172 0.97 -7.71 18.41
N ASP A 173 1.81 -8.61 18.96
CA ASP A 173 1.94 -8.79 20.40
C ASP A 173 2.52 -7.54 21.10
N GLU A 174 3.38 -6.76 20.39
CA GLU A 174 3.97 -5.52 20.92
C GLU A 174 3.00 -4.31 20.82
N ILE A 175 2.02 -4.34 19.91
CA ILE A 175 1.07 -3.23 19.68
C ILE A 175 -0.37 -3.60 20.04
N ASP A 176 -0.57 -4.68 20.80
CA ASP A 176 -1.86 -5.13 21.35
C ASP A 176 -2.94 -5.45 20.30
N ILE A 177 -2.56 -5.99 19.13
CA ILE A 177 -3.52 -6.50 18.15
C ILE A 177 -3.82 -7.98 18.42
N ALA A 178 -5.11 -8.29 18.68
CA ALA A 178 -5.58 -9.60 18.98
C ALA A 178 -5.32 -10.61 17.84
N LYS A 179 -5.20 -11.90 18.17
CA LYS A 179 -4.84 -12.93 17.19
C LYS A 179 -5.90 -13.12 16.09
N ASP A 180 -7.16 -13.02 16.44
CA ASP A 180 -8.31 -13.09 15.52
C ASP A 180 -8.44 -11.85 14.59
N ALA A 181 -7.64 -10.80 14.84
CA ALA A 181 -7.53 -9.61 14.02
C ALA A 181 -6.25 -9.59 13.15
N ARG A 182 -5.55 -10.73 13.01
CA ARG A 182 -4.34 -10.88 12.20
C ARG A 182 -4.63 -11.67 10.94
N TYR A 183 -4.32 -11.11 9.80
CA TYR A 183 -4.68 -11.64 8.49
C TYR A 183 -3.47 -11.77 7.58
N VAL A 184 -3.41 -12.86 6.82
CA VAL A 184 -2.58 -12.94 5.61
C VAL A 184 -3.52 -12.99 4.42
N VAL A 185 -3.57 -11.92 3.63
CA VAL A 185 -4.35 -11.88 2.40
C VAL A 185 -3.49 -12.39 1.24
N ALA A 186 -3.94 -13.45 0.58
CA ALA A 186 -3.18 -14.10 -0.47
C ALA A 186 -4.06 -14.53 -1.65
N ARG A 187 -3.45 -15.02 -2.73
CA ARG A 187 -4.14 -15.55 -3.90
C ARG A 187 -4.53 -17.03 -3.72
N VAL A 188 -4.82 -17.43 -2.49
CA VAL A 188 -5.31 -18.79 -2.18
C VAL A 188 -6.74 -18.98 -2.69
N ASP A 189 -7.14 -20.22 -2.91
CA ASP A 189 -8.46 -20.55 -3.48
C ASP A 189 -9.61 -20.41 -2.47
N SER A 190 -9.32 -20.54 -1.17
CA SER A 190 -10.30 -20.44 -0.08
C SER A 190 -9.69 -19.83 1.18
N THR A 191 -10.53 -19.19 1.98
CA THR A 191 -10.20 -18.68 3.31
C THR A 191 -10.19 -19.81 4.34
N TYR A 192 -9.22 -19.79 5.26
CA TYR A 192 -9.10 -20.76 6.35
C TYR A 192 -8.28 -20.20 7.52
N GLU A 193 -8.43 -20.83 8.69
CA GLU A 193 -7.64 -20.48 9.87
C GLU A 193 -6.29 -21.21 9.87
N SER A 194 -5.22 -20.46 10.14
CA SER A 194 -3.88 -20.97 10.40
C SER A 194 -3.56 -20.86 11.89
N LYS A 195 -2.39 -21.39 12.30
CA LYS A 195 -1.95 -21.36 13.70
C LYS A 195 -1.87 -19.93 14.27
N ASP A 196 -1.42 -18.96 13.48
CA ASP A 196 -1.05 -17.63 13.98
C ASP A 196 -1.88 -16.47 13.36
N CYS A 197 -2.73 -16.76 12.38
CA CYS A 197 -3.55 -15.77 11.68
C CYS A 197 -4.65 -16.45 10.85
N SER A 198 -5.64 -15.67 10.41
CA SER A 198 -6.56 -16.08 9.36
C SER A 198 -5.92 -15.88 7.99
N VAL A 199 -5.85 -16.93 7.17
CA VAL A 199 -5.43 -16.85 5.77
C VAL A 199 -6.66 -16.59 4.92
N VAL A 200 -6.73 -15.40 4.31
CA VAL A 200 -7.92 -14.93 3.59
C VAL A 200 -7.64 -14.89 2.09
N SER A 201 -8.55 -15.47 1.30
CA SER A 201 -8.47 -15.33 -0.14
C SER A 201 -8.66 -13.86 -0.55
N ALA A 202 -7.93 -13.41 -1.58
CA ALA A 202 -8.12 -12.04 -2.09
C ALA A 202 -9.58 -11.77 -2.45
N ARG A 203 -10.28 -12.76 -3.03
CA ARG A 203 -11.70 -12.65 -3.36
C ARG A 203 -12.55 -12.37 -2.14
N ASP A 204 -12.37 -13.14 -1.06
CA ASP A 204 -13.16 -12.99 0.16
C ASP A 204 -12.84 -11.68 0.88
N TRP A 205 -11.58 -11.20 0.77
CA TRP A 205 -11.20 -9.89 1.29
C TRP A 205 -11.90 -8.74 0.58
N LEU A 206 -11.98 -8.80 -0.75
CA LEU A 206 -12.58 -7.76 -1.60
C LEU A 206 -14.12 -7.73 -1.56
N LEU A 207 -14.77 -8.77 -1.03
CA LEU A 207 -16.23 -8.90 -0.91
C LEU A 207 -16.76 -8.60 0.51
N ARG A 208 -15.90 -8.16 1.42
CA ARG A 208 -16.26 -7.80 2.82
C ARG A 208 -17.00 -6.49 2.96
#